data_b99cd238756e08f7f7d49a60457cf56d
#
_entry.id   b99cd238756e08f7f7d49a60457cf56d
#
_cell.length_a   1.000
_cell.length_b   1.000
_cell.length_c   1.000
_cell.angle_alpha   90.00
_cell.angle_beta   90.00
_cell.angle_gamma   90.00
#
_symmetry.space_group_name_H-M   'P 1'
#
loop_
_entity.id
_entity.type
_entity.pdbx_description
1 polymer ?
#
loop_
_entity_poly.entity_id
_entity_poly.type
_entity_poly.pdbx_seq_one_letter_code
_entity_poly.pdbx_strand_id
1 'polypeptide(L)'
;MKKTIVITGGSEGLGKAIAKQLNNNEIIILSDNEEKLVKVSKELKCDYRFCDVTDYGQVDVTIKDIVDKYGEIDILINNAGILLAGDLTETSYDRISKCIDVNTKGPIYTTKAVLESMYQREEGLIINVCSQASFDSDDFSTVYNASKWAMRGFNRSIQKDVSKKGIKVTGFYPGFMQTNIFKKAGNDYDTSTGLEVEKVAKAIEFIVNCEDDVIIPEFGIKDIENY
;
A
#
# COMPACT_ATOMS: atom_id res chain seq x y z
N MET A 1 7.13 5.48 -22.00
CA MET A 1 8.23 4.70 -21.38
C MET A 1 7.64 3.79 -20.31
N LYS A 2 8.31 2.70 -19.95
CA LYS A 2 7.89 1.89 -18.79
C LYS A 2 8.18 2.68 -17.52
N LYS A 3 7.25 2.69 -16.58
CA LYS A 3 7.43 3.31 -15.26
C LYS A 3 8.02 2.31 -14.26
N THR A 4 8.92 2.74 -13.41
CA THR A 4 9.45 1.95 -12.29
C THR A 4 8.49 2.07 -11.11
N ILE A 5 7.84 0.95 -10.74
CA ILE A 5 6.77 0.90 -9.74
C ILE A 5 7.17 0.00 -8.57
N VAL A 6 7.23 0.55 -7.39
CA VAL A 6 7.48 -0.19 -6.14
C VAL A 6 6.17 -0.44 -5.42
N ILE A 7 5.91 -1.71 -5.03
CA ILE A 7 4.68 -2.14 -4.36
C ILE A 7 5.03 -2.84 -3.06
N THR A 8 4.68 -2.24 -1.91
CA THR A 8 4.84 -2.91 -0.61
C THR A 8 3.72 -3.92 -0.36
N GLY A 9 4.03 -5.04 0.31
CA GLY A 9 3.07 -6.13 0.49
C GLY A 9 2.69 -6.81 -0.83
N GLY A 10 3.61 -6.84 -1.82
CA GLY A 10 3.36 -7.34 -3.18
C GLY A 10 3.34 -8.86 -3.31
N SER A 11 3.61 -9.60 -2.24
CA SER A 11 3.74 -11.07 -2.27
C SER A 11 2.41 -11.84 -2.25
N GLU A 12 1.27 -11.17 -2.04
CA GLU A 12 -0.06 -11.80 -2.01
C GLU A 12 -1.20 -10.78 -2.11
N GLY A 13 -2.44 -11.25 -2.13
CA GLY A 13 -3.67 -10.45 -2.05
C GLY A 13 -3.69 -9.32 -3.07
N LEU A 14 -4.11 -8.13 -2.61
CA LEU A 14 -4.23 -6.94 -3.45
C LEU A 14 -2.87 -6.53 -4.05
N GLY A 15 -1.78 -6.56 -3.29
CA GLY A 15 -0.46 -6.16 -3.80
C GLY A 15 0.00 -7.03 -4.98
N LYS A 16 -0.22 -8.35 -4.92
CA LYS A 16 0.04 -9.26 -6.03
C LYS A 16 -0.88 -8.95 -7.23
N ALA A 17 -2.16 -8.68 -6.99
CA ALA A 17 -3.11 -8.34 -8.06
C ALA A 17 -2.72 -7.03 -8.76
N ILE A 18 -2.27 -6.01 -7.99
CA ILE A 18 -1.75 -4.75 -8.54
C ILE A 18 -0.50 -5.02 -9.40
N ALA A 19 0.46 -5.79 -8.89
CA ALA A 19 1.68 -6.14 -9.63
C ALA A 19 1.35 -6.85 -10.96
N LYS A 20 0.36 -7.75 -10.95
CA LYS A 20 -0.13 -8.44 -12.16
C LYS A 20 -0.80 -7.47 -13.13
N GLN A 21 -1.65 -6.56 -12.65
CA GLN A 21 -2.39 -5.61 -13.47
C GLN A 21 -1.47 -4.60 -14.15
N LEU A 22 -0.39 -4.17 -13.46
CA LEU A 22 0.55 -3.17 -13.94
C LEU A 22 1.79 -3.78 -14.65
N ASN A 23 1.76 -5.04 -15.03
CA ASN A 23 2.92 -5.81 -15.50
C ASN A 23 3.55 -5.31 -16.81
N ASN A 24 2.96 -4.35 -17.48
CA ASN A 24 3.56 -3.65 -18.63
C ASN A 24 4.66 -2.66 -18.20
N ASN A 25 4.81 -2.40 -16.90
CA ASN A 25 5.80 -1.54 -16.29
C ASN A 25 6.96 -2.36 -15.67
N GLU A 26 7.96 -1.67 -15.13
CA GLU A 26 9.01 -2.29 -14.33
C GLU A 26 8.53 -2.40 -12.89
N ILE A 27 8.14 -3.61 -12.48
CA ILE A 27 7.52 -3.86 -11.18
C ILE A 27 8.54 -4.42 -10.20
N ILE A 28 8.63 -3.79 -9.02
CA ILE A 28 9.42 -4.28 -7.89
C ILE A 28 8.49 -4.49 -6.70
N ILE A 29 8.35 -5.74 -6.25
CA ILE A 29 7.52 -6.09 -5.10
C ILE A 29 8.35 -6.20 -3.84
N LEU A 30 7.84 -5.61 -2.73
CA LEU A 30 8.46 -5.69 -1.41
C LEU A 30 7.57 -6.49 -0.44
N SER A 31 8.16 -7.30 0.42
CA SER A 31 7.48 -8.00 1.52
C SER A 31 8.50 -8.52 2.54
N ASP A 32 8.03 -8.84 3.74
CA ASP A 32 8.74 -9.54 4.80
C ASP A 32 8.66 -11.08 4.68
N ASN A 33 8.12 -11.61 3.59
CA ASN A 33 8.01 -13.05 3.34
C ASN A 33 8.76 -13.43 2.06
N GLU A 34 10.00 -13.88 2.21
CA GLU A 34 10.89 -14.20 1.11
C GLU A 34 10.38 -15.35 0.23
N GLU A 35 9.83 -16.41 0.83
CA GLU A 35 9.29 -17.56 0.08
C GLU A 35 8.19 -17.13 -0.88
N LYS A 36 7.23 -16.32 -0.40
CA LYS A 36 6.15 -15.80 -1.23
C LYS A 36 6.66 -14.82 -2.28
N LEU A 37 7.64 -13.96 -1.96
CA LEU A 37 8.26 -13.04 -2.90
C LEU A 37 8.87 -13.79 -4.08
N VAL A 38 9.72 -14.80 -3.82
CA VAL A 38 10.36 -15.62 -4.87
C VAL A 38 9.32 -16.29 -5.76
N LYS A 39 8.25 -16.83 -5.17
CA LYS A 39 7.17 -17.47 -5.93
C LYS A 39 6.46 -16.49 -6.85
N VAL A 40 6.04 -15.33 -6.32
CA VAL A 40 5.29 -14.32 -7.08
C VAL A 40 6.17 -13.65 -8.12
N SER A 41 7.42 -13.34 -7.80
CA SER A 41 8.39 -12.78 -8.75
C SER A 41 8.57 -13.68 -9.98
N LYS A 42 8.73 -15.00 -9.78
CA LYS A 42 8.81 -15.97 -10.89
C LYS A 42 7.53 -16.03 -11.71
N GLU A 43 6.36 -16.03 -11.04
CA GLU A 43 5.05 -16.09 -11.69
C GLU A 43 4.78 -14.85 -12.57
N LEU A 44 5.06 -13.66 -12.02
CA LEU A 44 4.77 -12.39 -12.69
C LEU A 44 5.94 -11.87 -13.53
N LYS A 45 7.11 -12.51 -13.45
CA LYS A 45 8.38 -12.07 -14.08
C LYS A 45 8.75 -10.63 -13.71
N CYS A 46 8.58 -10.30 -12.42
CA CYS A 46 8.92 -9.00 -11.85
C CYS A 46 10.09 -9.12 -10.87
N ASP A 47 10.72 -8.01 -10.53
CA ASP A 47 11.77 -7.99 -9.51
C ASP A 47 11.18 -7.96 -8.09
N TYR A 48 12.00 -8.26 -7.09
CA TYR A 48 11.58 -8.25 -5.69
C TYR A 48 12.71 -7.84 -4.76
N ARG A 49 12.36 -7.36 -3.58
CA ARG A 49 13.28 -7.19 -2.44
C ARG A 49 12.60 -7.66 -1.16
N PHE A 50 13.35 -8.39 -0.34
CA PHE A 50 12.94 -8.62 1.04
C PHE A 50 13.03 -7.28 1.78
N CYS A 51 11.94 -6.86 2.42
CA CYS A 51 11.89 -5.62 3.20
C CYS A 51 10.75 -5.69 4.21
N ASP A 52 11.09 -5.59 5.49
CA ASP A 52 10.14 -5.28 6.54
C ASP A 52 9.94 -3.76 6.58
N VAL A 53 8.76 -3.30 6.19
CA VAL A 53 8.43 -1.86 6.15
C VAL A 53 8.44 -1.20 7.52
N THR A 54 8.46 -1.96 8.61
CA THR A 54 8.54 -1.44 9.98
C THR A 54 9.98 -1.10 10.41
N ASP A 55 10.97 -1.61 9.67
CA ASP A 55 12.39 -1.32 9.85
C ASP A 55 12.85 -0.24 8.87
N TYR A 56 12.99 0.99 9.36
CA TYR A 56 13.40 2.12 8.52
C TYR A 56 14.80 1.93 7.91
N GLY A 57 15.70 1.21 8.56
CA GLY A 57 17.04 0.92 8.02
C GLY A 57 16.96 -0.01 6.80
N GLN A 58 16.12 -1.06 6.87
CA GLN A 58 15.87 -1.91 5.71
C GLN A 58 15.18 -1.13 4.59
N VAL A 59 14.22 -0.27 4.92
CA VAL A 59 13.53 0.57 3.93
C VAL A 59 14.52 1.46 3.18
N ASP A 60 15.35 2.20 3.91
CA ASP A 60 16.33 3.13 3.30
C ASP A 60 17.32 2.39 2.37
N VAL A 61 17.87 1.26 2.83
CA VAL A 61 18.79 0.43 2.02
C VAL A 61 18.08 -0.13 0.79
N THR A 62 16.85 -0.62 0.94
CA THR A 62 16.08 -1.24 -0.14
C THR A 62 15.72 -0.21 -1.23
N ILE A 63 15.23 0.95 -0.82
CA ILE A 63 14.87 2.02 -1.78
C ILE A 63 16.12 2.53 -2.51
N LYS A 64 17.22 2.72 -1.79
CA LYS A 64 18.50 3.10 -2.40
C LYS A 64 18.96 2.07 -3.44
N ASP A 65 18.94 0.76 -3.11
CA ASP A 65 19.33 -0.30 -4.06
C ASP A 65 18.44 -0.29 -5.32
N ILE A 66 17.15 -0.02 -5.18
CA ILE A 66 16.22 0.09 -6.30
C ILE A 66 16.60 1.30 -7.17
N VAL A 67 16.85 2.46 -6.57
CA VAL A 67 17.26 3.66 -7.30
C VAL A 67 18.60 3.45 -7.99
N ASP A 68 19.58 2.84 -7.31
CA ASP A 68 20.89 2.53 -7.88
C ASP A 68 20.78 1.59 -9.10
N LYS A 69 19.83 0.64 -9.09
CA LYS A 69 19.62 -0.33 -10.17
C LYS A 69 18.79 0.22 -11.34
N TYR A 70 17.71 0.94 -11.06
CA TYR A 70 16.73 1.37 -12.07
C TYR A 70 16.83 2.84 -12.43
N GLY A 71 17.65 3.61 -11.70
CA GLY A 71 17.82 5.04 -11.88
C GLY A 71 16.77 5.88 -11.17
N GLU A 72 15.54 5.37 -11.07
CA GLU A 72 14.40 6.13 -10.54
C GLU A 72 13.29 5.23 -10.01
N ILE A 73 12.41 5.82 -9.19
CA ILE A 73 11.12 5.25 -8.80
C ILE A 73 10.04 6.25 -9.19
N ASP A 74 9.23 5.90 -10.19
CA ASP A 74 8.14 6.78 -10.67
C ASP A 74 6.91 6.69 -9.76
N ILE A 75 6.63 5.48 -9.27
CA ILE A 75 5.43 5.22 -8.49
C ILE A 75 5.76 4.37 -7.27
N LEU A 76 5.32 4.84 -6.10
CA LEU A 76 5.28 4.04 -4.88
C LEU A 76 3.83 3.68 -4.55
N ILE A 77 3.55 2.39 -4.38
CA ILE A 77 2.25 1.91 -3.90
C ILE A 77 2.44 1.30 -2.52
N ASN A 78 2.08 2.04 -1.49
CA ASN A 78 2.05 1.60 -0.11
C ASN A 78 0.80 0.73 0.12
N ASN A 79 0.95 -0.58 -0.09
CA ASN A 79 -0.13 -1.55 0.06
C ASN A 79 0.06 -2.49 1.26
N ALA A 80 1.26 -2.62 1.81
CA ALA A 80 1.49 -3.43 3.01
C ALA A 80 0.55 -3.02 4.15
N GLY A 81 -0.09 -4.00 4.76
CA GLY A 81 -1.04 -3.74 5.84
C GLY A 81 -1.52 -5.02 6.50
N ILE A 82 -1.91 -4.91 7.76
CA ILE A 82 -2.50 -5.99 8.55
C ILE A 82 -3.80 -5.54 9.18
N LEU A 83 -4.70 -6.49 9.40
CA LEU A 83 -5.91 -6.29 10.21
C LEU A 83 -5.60 -6.69 11.66
N LEU A 84 -6.07 -5.89 12.59
CA LEU A 84 -6.14 -6.23 14.00
C LEU A 84 -7.59 -6.14 14.44
N ALA A 85 -8.20 -7.29 14.65
CA ALA A 85 -9.56 -7.43 15.15
C ALA A 85 -9.56 -8.08 16.54
N GLY A 86 -10.56 -7.78 17.33
CA GLY A 86 -10.78 -8.31 18.67
C GLY A 86 -11.03 -7.23 19.70
N ASP A 87 -11.39 -7.65 20.92
CA ASP A 87 -11.59 -6.77 22.05
C ASP A 87 -10.26 -6.10 22.45
N LEU A 88 -10.29 -4.79 22.66
CA LEU A 88 -9.10 -4.02 23.01
C LEU A 88 -8.49 -4.46 24.35
N THR A 89 -9.32 -4.88 25.31
CA THR A 89 -8.84 -5.33 26.63
C THR A 89 -8.09 -6.66 26.57
N GLU A 90 -8.35 -7.48 25.54
CA GLU A 90 -7.70 -8.77 25.31
C GLU A 90 -6.54 -8.67 24.32
N THR A 91 -6.35 -7.52 23.68
CA THR A 91 -5.32 -7.31 22.67
C THR A 91 -3.97 -6.97 23.32
N SER A 92 -2.92 -7.77 23.05
CA SER A 92 -1.59 -7.48 23.58
C SER A 92 -0.98 -6.20 23.03
N TYR A 93 -0.15 -5.52 23.83
CA TYR A 93 0.56 -4.31 23.42
C TYR A 93 1.43 -4.54 22.16
N ASP A 94 2.04 -5.72 22.01
CA ASP A 94 2.85 -6.05 20.82
C ASP A 94 2.01 -6.10 19.55
N ARG A 95 0.78 -6.65 19.61
CA ARG A 95 -0.14 -6.65 18.46
C ARG A 95 -0.61 -5.24 18.12
N ILE A 96 -0.87 -4.41 19.14
CA ILE A 96 -1.21 -2.99 18.97
C ILE A 96 -0.06 -2.27 18.25
N SER A 97 1.17 -2.40 18.79
CA SER A 97 2.37 -1.80 18.21
C SER A 97 2.56 -2.22 16.77
N LYS A 98 2.52 -3.54 16.50
CA LYS A 98 2.69 -4.09 15.15
C LYS A 98 1.66 -3.54 14.16
N CYS A 99 0.40 -3.37 14.57
CA CYS A 99 -0.63 -2.82 13.70
C CYS A 99 -0.32 -1.36 13.30
N ILE A 100 0.07 -0.53 14.24
CA ILE A 100 0.46 0.86 13.98
C ILE A 100 1.76 0.92 13.17
N ASP A 101 2.74 0.08 13.49
CA ASP A 101 4.04 0.07 12.81
C ASP A 101 3.87 -0.30 11.33
N VAL A 102 3.13 -1.36 11.02
CA VAL A 102 2.90 -1.78 9.63
C VAL A 102 2.00 -0.81 8.88
N ASN A 103 0.83 -0.45 9.45
CA ASN A 103 -0.20 0.28 8.72
C ASN A 103 0.06 1.79 8.62
N THR A 104 0.87 2.34 9.53
CA THR A 104 1.09 3.78 9.63
C THR A 104 2.56 4.16 9.45
N LYS A 105 3.46 3.64 10.29
CA LYS A 105 4.88 3.99 10.19
C LYS A 105 5.50 3.47 8.89
N GLY A 106 5.19 2.22 8.48
CA GLY A 106 5.69 1.64 7.23
C GLY A 106 5.48 2.54 6.01
N PRO A 107 4.23 2.94 5.69
CA PRO A 107 3.97 3.89 4.61
C PRO A 107 4.67 5.25 4.76
N ILE A 108 4.85 5.75 5.99
CA ILE A 108 5.59 7.00 6.24
C ILE A 108 7.08 6.80 5.90
N TYR A 109 7.69 5.68 6.31
CA TYR A 109 9.11 5.40 6.07
C TYR A 109 9.39 5.21 4.58
N THR A 110 8.59 4.40 3.89
CA THR A 110 8.73 4.17 2.44
C THR A 110 8.50 5.44 1.65
N THR A 111 7.50 6.25 2.01
CA THR A 111 7.26 7.57 1.42
C THR A 111 8.48 8.48 1.61
N LYS A 112 9.00 8.60 2.84
CA LYS A 112 10.18 9.41 3.13
C LYS A 112 11.38 8.97 2.27
N ALA A 113 11.60 7.67 2.15
CA ALA A 113 12.76 7.13 1.42
C ALA A 113 12.71 7.42 -0.09
N VAL A 114 11.52 7.37 -0.73
CA VAL A 114 11.41 7.65 -2.18
C VAL A 114 11.43 9.14 -2.50
N LEU A 115 11.04 10.01 -1.55
CA LEU A 115 10.90 11.45 -1.80
C LEU A 115 12.22 12.10 -2.22
N GLU A 116 13.38 11.65 -1.75
CA GLU A 116 14.66 12.22 -2.16
C GLU A 116 14.87 12.11 -3.68
N SER A 117 14.65 10.91 -4.24
CA SER A 117 14.74 10.66 -5.68
C SER A 117 13.66 11.42 -6.46
N MET A 118 12.42 11.43 -5.95
CA MET A 118 11.31 12.15 -6.60
C MET A 118 11.51 13.66 -6.59
N TYR A 119 12.08 14.24 -5.51
CA TYR A 119 12.38 15.68 -5.44
C TYR A 119 13.43 16.13 -6.45
N GLN A 120 14.44 15.29 -6.73
CA GLN A 120 15.47 15.61 -7.72
C GLN A 120 14.91 15.73 -9.14
N ARG A 121 13.84 15.01 -9.45
CA ARG A 121 13.18 15.00 -10.76
C ARG A 121 11.95 15.91 -10.83
N GLU A 122 11.45 16.39 -9.68
CA GLU A 122 10.20 17.12 -9.55
C GLU A 122 8.99 16.33 -10.11
N GLU A 123 9.05 15.00 -10.03
CA GLU A 123 8.05 14.09 -10.57
C GLU A 123 7.92 12.84 -9.69
N GLY A 124 6.69 12.35 -9.52
CA GLY A 124 6.41 11.09 -8.83
C GLY A 124 4.93 10.94 -8.46
N LEU A 125 4.52 9.68 -8.25
CA LEU A 125 3.19 9.34 -7.75
C LEU A 125 3.30 8.40 -6.54
N ILE A 126 2.65 8.77 -5.45
CA ILE A 126 2.54 7.92 -4.25
C ILE A 126 1.07 7.55 -4.06
N ILE A 127 0.77 6.25 -4.04
CA ILE A 127 -0.57 5.72 -3.76
C ILE A 127 -0.52 5.01 -2.41
N ASN A 128 -1.25 5.53 -1.44
CA ASN A 128 -1.39 4.90 -0.13
C ASN A 128 -2.70 4.13 -0.04
N VAL A 129 -2.60 2.80 0.04
CA VAL A 129 -3.78 1.94 0.22
C VAL A 129 -4.25 2.02 1.67
N CYS A 130 -5.27 2.82 1.87
CA CYS A 130 -5.95 3.04 3.13
C CYS A 130 -7.08 2.01 3.34
N SER A 131 -8.30 2.47 3.63
CA SER A 131 -9.51 1.65 3.77
C SER A 131 -10.73 2.56 3.87
N GLN A 132 -11.92 2.05 3.67
CA GLN A 132 -13.16 2.72 4.09
C GLN A 132 -13.19 2.94 5.61
N ALA A 133 -12.51 2.11 6.39
CA ALA A 133 -12.26 2.33 7.82
C ALA A 133 -11.51 3.64 8.16
N SER A 134 -11.07 4.39 7.16
CA SER A 134 -10.52 5.76 7.31
C SER A 134 -11.61 6.85 7.37
N PHE A 135 -12.87 6.49 7.14
CA PHE A 135 -14.02 7.41 7.15
C PHE A 135 -15.06 6.99 8.20
N ASP A 136 -15.20 5.69 8.38
CA ASP A 136 -16.13 5.09 9.29
C ASP A 136 -15.44 4.01 10.11
N SER A 137 -16.01 3.61 11.23
CA SER A 137 -15.38 2.68 12.17
C SER A 137 -16.23 1.45 12.33
N ASP A 138 -15.62 0.29 12.09
CA ASP A 138 -16.24 -1.00 12.36
C ASP A 138 -16.00 -1.42 13.81
N ASP A 139 -16.94 -2.18 14.37
CA ASP A 139 -16.80 -2.80 15.68
C ASP A 139 -15.60 -3.77 15.72
N PHE A 140 -15.04 -4.00 16.90
CA PHE A 140 -13.93 -4.92 17.14
C PHE A 140 -12.65 -4.67 16.32
N SER A 141 -12.47 -3.50 15.73
CA SER A 141 -11.29 -3.13 14.92
C SER A 141 -10.66 -1.81 15.36
N THR A 142 -10.74 -1.47 16.65
CA THR A 142 -10.37 -0.16 17.20
C THR A 142 -8.97 0.32 16.77
N VAL A 143 -7.95 -0.51 16.93
CA VAL A 143 -6.56 -0.13 16.60
C VAL A 143 -6.36 -0.07 15.08
N TYR A 144 -6.95 -0.99 14.33
CA TYR A 144 -6.92 -0.96 12.87
C TYR A 144 -7.56 0.33 12.34
N ASN A 145 -8.77 0.66 12.83
CA ASN A 145 -9.45 1.91 12.45
C ASN A 145 -8.57 3.13 12.77
N ALA A 146 -8.00 3.20 13.98
CA ALA A 146 -7.08 4.27 14.35
C ALA A 146 -5.90 4.40 13.37
N SER A 147 -5.29 3.25 12.97
CA SER A 147 -4.20 3.24 11.99
C SER A 147 -4.62 3.77 10.61
N LYS A 148 -5.84 3.44 10.17
CA LYS A 148 -6.37 3.89 8.86
C LYS A 148 -6.83 5.35 8.88
N TRP A 149 -7.33 5.86 10.00
CA TRP A 149 -7.55 7.30 10.19
C TRP A 149 -6.24 8.09 10.19
N ALA A 150 -5.19 7.56 10.84
CA ALA A 150 -3.86 8.17 10.80
C ALA A 150 -3.33 8.29 9.36
N MET A 151 -3.53 7.26 8.53
CA MET A 151 -3.13 7.28 7.12
C MET A 151 -3.90 8.32 6.30
N ARG A 152 -5.18 8.53 6.57
CA ARG A 152 -5.93 9.61 5.92
C ARG A 152 -5.38 10.98 6.28
N GLY A 153 -5.05 11.19 7.56
CA GLY A 153 -4.39 12.42 8.02
C GLY A 153 -3.04 12.63 7.35
N PHE A 154 -2.23 11.59 7.29
CA PHE A 154 -0.93 11.60 6.61
C PHE A 154 -1.06 11.97 5.13
N ASN A 155 -1.97 11.31 4.38
CA ASN A 155 -2.21 11.61 2.97
C ASN A 155 -2.52 13.09 2.72
N ARG A 156 -3.45 13.64 3.48
CA ARG A 156 -3.87 15.05 3.34
C ARG A 156 -2.76 16.04 3.65
N SER A 157 -1.87 15.68 4.58
CA SER A 157 -0.73 16.51 4.96
C SER A 157 0.37 16.44 3.92
N ILE A 158 0.85 15.24 3.62
CA ILE A 158 1.98 15.05 2.69
C ILE A 158 1.66 15.57 1.28
N GLN A 159 0.43 15.42 0.81
CA GLN A 159 -0.01 15.93 -0.48
C GLN A 159 0.20 17.44 -0.62
N LYS A 160 -0.06 18.21 0.45
CA LYS A 160 0.17 19.66 0.46
C LYS A 160 1.65 20.02 0.46
N ASP A 161 2.45 19.19 1.15
CA ASP A 161 3.89 19.44 1.28
C ASP A 161 4.62 19.19 -0.05
N VAL A 162 4.22 18.12 -0.79
CA VAL A 162 4.97 17.68 -1.97
C VAL A 162 4.40 18.16 -3.32
N SER A 163 3.16 18.63 -3.36
CA SER A 163 2.51 19.05 -4.62
C SER A 163 3.29 20.15 -5.36
N LYS A 164 3.89 21.10 -4.61
CA LYS A 164 4.73 22.17 -5.18
C LYS A 164 6.05 21.65 -5.76
N LYS A 165 6.36 20.41 -5.54
CA LYS A 165 7.52 19.69 -6.07
C LYS A 165 7.15 18.72 -7.20
N GLY A 166 5.97 18.88 -7.81
CA GLY A 166 5.52 18.02 -8.90
C GLY A 166 5.11 16.61 -8.49
N ILE A 167 5.05 16.30 -7.18
CA ILE A 167 4.74 14.95 -6.70
C ILE A 167 3.26 14.85 -6.35
N LYS A 168 2.63 13.80 -6.88
CA LYS A 168 1.21 13.48 -6.64
C LYS A 168 1.09 12.45 -5.53
N VAL A 169 0.12 12.64 -4.63
CA VAL A 169 -0.21 11.66 -3.59
C VAL A 169 -1.69 11.35 -3.62
N THR A 170 -2.03 10.07 -3.69
CA THR A 170 -3.41 9.59 -3.70
C THR A 170 -3.66 8.70 -2.48
N GLY A 171 -4.67 9.04 -1.69
CA GLY A 171 -5.26 8.12 -0.72
C GLY A 171 -6.26 7.22 -1.44
N PHE A 172 -6.01 5.92 -1.46
CA PHE A 172 -6.91 4.93 -2.04
C PHE A 172 -7.68 4.19 -0.93
N TYR A 173 -8.99 4.17 -1.00
CA TYR A 173 -9.89 3.72 0.08
C TYR A 173 -10.80 2.59 -0.39
N PRO A 174 -10.28 1.36 -0.51
CA PRO A 174 -11.11 0.20 -0.84
C PRO A 174 -12.04 -0.18 0.31
N GLY A 175 -13.20 -0.70 -0.04
CA GLY A 175 -14.10 -1.37 0.88
C GLY A 175 -13.66 -2.79 1.19
N PHE A 176 -14.59 -3.60 1.65
CA PHE A 176 -14.39 -5.00 1.95
C PHE A 176 -13.94 -5.80 0.71
N MET A 177 -12.90 -6.63 0.85
CA MET A 177 -12.25 -7.33 -0.25
C MET A 177 -12.10 -8.83 0.02
N GLN A 178 -12.13 -9.64 -1.02
CA GLN A 178 -11.83 -11.06 -0.99
C GLN A 178 -10.31 -11.29 -0.80
N THR A 179 -9.85 -11.20 0.44
CA THR A 179 -8.44 -11.41 0.80
C THR A 179 -8.31 -12.28 2.04
N ASN A 180 -7.11 -12.80 2.28
CA ASN A 180 -6.80 -13.59 3.48
C ASN A 180 -6.50 -12.71 4.72
N ILE A 181 -6.78 -11.41 4.70
CA ILE A 181 -6.42 -10.50 5.78
C ILE A 181 -7.15 -10.84 7.09
N PHE A 182 -8.43 -11.24 7.00
CA PHE A 182 -9.23 -11.66 8.14
C PHE A 182 -8.72 -12.98 8.73
N LYS A 183 -8.45 -13.97 7.89
CA LYS A 183 -7.88 -15.26 8.32
C LYS A 183 -6.53 -15.09 9.02
N LYS A 184 -5.68 -14.19 8.53
CA LYS A 184 -4.41 -13.86 9.17
C LYS A 184 -4.57 -13.14 10.50
N ALA A 185 -5.66 -12.42 10.68
CA ALA A 185 -6.03 -11.79 11.96
C ALA A 185 -6.63 -12.80 12.97
N GLY A 186 -6.76 -14.09 12.58
CA GLY A 186 -7.37 -15.12 13.41
C GLY A 186 -8.90 -15.15 13.35
N ASN A 187 -9.49 -14.57 12.30
CA ASN A 187 -10.93 -14.47 12.11
C ASN A 187 -11.34 -15.17 10.81
N ASP A 188 -12.20 -16.19 10.91
CA ASP A 188 -12.75 -16.94 9.76
C ASP A 188 -13.97 -16.23 9.12
N TYR A 189 -13.86 -14.93 8.94
CA TYR A 189 -14.90 -14.15 8.29
C TYR A 189 -15.06 -14.54 6.82
N ASP A 190 -16.28 -14.76 6.36
CA ASP A 190 -16.57 -15.04 4.96
C ASP A 190 -16.33 -13.79 4.10
N THR A 191 -15.35 -13.84 3.24
CA THR A 191 -14.99 -12.72 2.35
C THR A 191 -15.58 -12.84 0.95
N SER A 192 -16.41 -13.85 0.67
CA SER A 192 -16.94 -14.16 -0.66
C SER A 192 -17.80 -13.03 -1.26
N THR A 193 -18.43 -12.21 -0.42
CA THR A 193 -19.24 -11.05 -0.84
C THR A 193 -18.43 -9.77 -1.03
N GLY A 194 -17.13 -9.79 -0.73
CA GLY A 194 -16.27 -8.61 -0.91
C GLY A 194 -15.86 -8.39 -2.37
N LEU A 195 -15.27 -7.22 -2.63
CA LEU A 195 -14.66 -6.92 -3.92
C LEU A 195 -13.56 -7.93 -4.27
N GLU A 196 -13.59 -8.46 -5.49
CA GLU A 196 -12.48 -9.20 -6.06
C GLU A 196 -11.25 -8.28 -6.17
N VAL A 197 -10.07 -8.75 -5.75
CA VAL A 197 -8.85 -7.93 -5.76
C VAL A 197 -8.46 -7.46 -7.17
N GLU A 198 -8.85 -8.18 -8.21
CA GLU A 198 -8.63 -7.81 -9.60
C GLU A 198 -9.43 -6.55 -9.99
N LYS A 199 -10.66 -6.39 -9.49
CA LYS A 199 -11.47 -5.17 -9.69
C LYS A 199 -10.81 -3.97 -9.00
N VAL A 200 -10.28 -4.20 -7.79
CA VAL A 200 -9.57 -3.17 -7.02
C VAL A 200 -8.26 -2.77 -7.71
N ALA A 201 -7.51 -3.73 -8.25
CA ALA A 201 -6.28 -3.47 -9.00
C ALA A 201 -6.53 -2.61 -10.26
N LYS A 202 -7.66 -2.83 -10.97
CA LYS A 202 -8.06 -1.96 -12.10
C LYS A 202 -8.34 -0.52 -11.70
N ALA A 203 -8.89 -0.30 -10.51
CA ALA A 203 -9.09 1.04 -9.98
C ALA A 203 -7.74 1.75 -9.69
N ILE A 204 -6.75 1.02 -9.20
CA ILE A 204 -5.38 1.55 -9.04
C ILE A 204 -4.72 1.81 -10.41
N GLU A 205 -4.91 0.93 -11.39
CA GLU A 205 -4.42 1.16 -12.76
C GLU A 205 -5.01 2.45 -13.36
N PHE A 206 -6.28 2.74 -13.11
CA PHE A 206 -6.89 4.00 -13.51
C PHE A 206 -6.14 5.21 -12.94
N ILE A 207 -5.78 5.18 -11.64
CA ILE A 207 -5.02 6.25 -10.99
C ILE A 207 -3.62 6.38 -11.62
N VAL A 208 -2.94 5.26 -11.86
CA VAL A 208 -1.58 5.20 -12.45
C VAL A 208 -1.54 5.77 -13.87
N ASN A 209 -2.64 5.63 -14.62
CA ASN A 209 -2.76 6.05 -16.01
C ASN A 209 -3.41 7.45 -16.18
N CYS A 210 -3.68 8.17 -15.09
CA CYS A 210 -4.13 9.56 -15.18
C CYS A 210 -3.04 10.45 -15.79
N GLU A 211 -3.48 11.49 -16.48
CA GLU A 211 -2.62 12.49 -17.09
C GLU A 211 -1.71 13.18 -16.06
N ASP A 212 -0.54 13.64 -16.50
CA ASP A 212 0.50 14.12 -15.57
C ASP A 212 0.11 15.40 -14.84
N ASP A 213 -0.76 16.21 -15.41
CA ASP A 213 -1.32 17.44 -14.81
C ASP A 213 -2.56 17.17 -13.95
N VAL A 214 -3.02 15.91 -13.85
CA VAL A 214 -4.19 15.51 -13.05
C VAL A 214 -3.74 14.85 -11.75
N ILE A 215 -4.32 15.28 -10.64
CA ILE A 215 -4.21 14.63 -9.34
C ILE A 215 -5.57 14.10 -8.87
N ILE A 216 -5.59 12.87 -8.39
CA ILE A 216 -6.72 12.28 -7.69
C ILE A 216 -6.38 12.22 -6.19
N PRO A 217 -6.83 13.18 -5.38
CA PRO A 217 -6.41 13.25 -3.97
C PRO A 217 -6.90 12.09 -3.12
N GLU A 218 -8.16 11.72 -3.29
CA GLU A 218 -8.83 10.62 -2.59
C GLU A 218 -9.67 9.84 -3.60
N PHE A 219 -9.57 8.51 -3.57
CA PHE A 219 -10.33 7.62 -4.45
C PHE A 219 -10.83 6.41 -3.67
N GLY A 220 -12.13 6.24 -3.60
CA GLY A 220 -12.78 5.15 -2.88
C GLY A 220 -13.59 4.26 -3.79
N ILE A 221 -13.59 2.95 -3.50
CA ILE A 221 -14.47 1.98 -4.17
C ILE A 221 -15.09 1.06 -3.12
N LYS A 222 -16.35 0.74 -3.31
CA LYS A 222 -17.10 -0.22 -2.50
C LYS A 222 -17.86 -1.19 -3.40
N ASP A 223 -18.17 -2.34 -2.87
CA ASP A 223 -19.18 -3.21 -3.45
C ASP A 223 -20.56 -2.60 -3.21
N ILE A 224 -21.43 -2.67 -4.22
CA ILE A 224 -22.77 -2.06 -4.11
C ILE A 224 -23.68 -2.78 -3.10
N GLU A 225 -23.43 -4.08 -2.89
CA GLU A 225 -24.18 -4.88 -1.91
C GLU A 225 -23.76 -4.59 -0.46
N ASN A 226 -22.54 -4.02 -0.29
CA ASN A 226 -21.95 -3.66 1.01
C ASN A 226 -21.79 -2.14 1.19
N TYR A 227 -22.64 -1.36 0.50
CA TYR A 227 -22.59 0.12 0.56
C TYR A 227 -23.34 0.64 1.79
#